data_2cb368782604652952c96d1aca3e80ba
#
_entry.id   2cb368782604652952c96d1aca3e80ba
#
_cell.length_a   1.000
_cell.length_b   1.000
_cell.length_c   1.000
_cell.angle_alpha   90.00
_cell.angle_beta   90.00
_cell.angle_gamma   90.00
#
_symmetry.space_group_name_H-M   'P 1'
#
loop_
_entity.id
_entity.type
_entity.pdbx_description
1 polymer ?
#
loop_
_entity_poly.entity_id
_entity_poly.type
_entity_poly.pdbx_seq_one_letter_code
_entity_poly.pdbx_strand_id
1 'polypeptide(L)'
;MRILLADDDPQILRALRITLSARGYDVILAHDGKAALAAAIEHHPDVIVLDLGMPGLTGIEVIEAVRGWSAVPILVVSGRTESWDKVEALDAGADDYVTKPFAADELLARIRALSRRTPAATDEPTTSFADVVVDLSSRQVTRAGHPVRLTPTEWKMLERLVRNRGRLVTRETLLTEVWGAQYTTDTGYLRLYLAQLRKKLEPEPAHPRHFLTEAGMGYRFVAEPTTEPTTTSTPDGTPSE
;
A
#
# COMPACT_ATOMS: atom_id res chain seq x y z
N MET A 1 10.37 18.67 -0.25
CA MET A 1 9.81 17.46 -0.85
C MET A 1 10.20 17.42 -2.32
N ARG A 2 10.81 16.32 -2.75
CA ARG A 2 11.32 16.11 -4.10
C ARG A 2 10.34 15.28 -4.91
N ILE A 3 9.97 15.76 -6.11
CA ILE A 3 9.02 15.10 -7.01
C ILE A 3 9.74 14.78 -8.32
N LEU A 4 9.70 13.51 -8.72
CA LEU A 4 10.12 13.10 -10.06
C LEU A 4 8.89 13.17 -10.98
N LEU A 5 8.97 13.95 -12.06
CA LEU A 5 7.98 13.99 -13.14
C LEU A 5 8.55 13.26 -14.35
N ALA A 6 7.85 12.24 -14.80
CA ALA A 6 8.20 11.47 -15.99
C ALA A 6 7.05 11.48 -17.00
N ASP A 7 7.29 12.09 -18.15
CA ASP A 7 6.31 12.24 -19.24
C ASP A 7 7.08 12.50 -20.53
N ASP A 8 6.67 11.97 -21.66
CA ASP A 8 7.32 12.20 -22.96
C ASP A 8 6.93 13.54 -23.60
N ASP A 9 5.88 14.19 -23.11
CA ASP A 9 5.45 15.52 -23.56
C ASP A 9 6.20 16.63 -22.80
N PRO A 10 7.11 17.37 -23.49
CA PRO A 10 7.88 18.42 -22.85
C PRO A 10 7.01 19.64 -22.43
N GLN A 11 5.82 19.80 -23.00
CA GLN A 11 4.91 20.88 -22.62
C GLN A 11 4.25 20.57 -21.28
N ILE A 12 3.84 19.31 -21.08
CA ILE A 12 3.30 18.83 -19.80
C ILE A 12 4.36 18.95 -18.71
N LEU A 13 5.56 18.44 -18.96
CA LEU A 13 6.67 18.55 -18.00
C LEU A 13 6.97 20.00 -17.61
N ARG A 14 7.02 20.90 -18.58
CA ARG A 14 7.26 22.33 -18.33
C ARG A 14 6.15 22.98 -17.49
N ALA A 15 4.89 22.72 -17.85
CA ALA A 15 3.74 23.27 -17.14
C ALA A 15 3.68 22.76 -15.69
N LEU A 16 3.84 21.45 -15.49
CA LEU A 16 3.84 20.84 -14.17
C LEU A 16 5.02 21.29 -13.32
N ARG A 17 6.22 21.39 -13.90
CA ARG A 17 7.39 21.92 -13.19
C ARG A 17 7.12 23.32 -12.65
N ILE A 18 6.61 24.25 -13.49
CA ILE A 18 6.29 25.61 -13.06
C ILE A 18 5.30 25.57 -11.91
N THR A 19 4.22 24.81 -12.05
CA THR A 19 3.14 24.72 -11.07
C THR A 19 3.63 24.14 -9.73
N LEU A 20 4.44 23.09 -9.75
CA LEU A 20 4.95 22.44 -8.55
C LEU A 20 6.06 23.27 -7.88
N SER A 21 7.00 23.83 -8.68
CA SER A 21 8.06 24.69 -8.15
C SER A 21 7.52 25.96 -7.49
N ALA A 22 6.45 26.55 -8.04
CA ALA A 22 5.76 27.69 -7.42
C ALA A 22 5.16 27.38 -6.03
N ARG A 23 5.00 26.09 -5.70
CA ARG A 23 4.52 25.61 -4.39
C ARG A 23 5.64 25.05 -3.51
N GLY A 24 6.90 25.30 -3.87
CA GLY A 24 8.07 24.94 -3.06
C GLY A 24 8.51 23.48 -3.19
N TYR A 25 8.05 22.74 -4.20
CA TYR A 25 8.53 21.41 -4.51
C TYR A 25 9.85 21.46 -5.31
N ASP A 26 10.76 20.58 -4.98
CA ASP A 26 11.97 20.29 -5.77
C ASP A 26 11.59 19.30 -6.88
N VAL A 27 11.73 19.68 -8.15
CA VAL A 27 11.19 18.93 -9.27
C VAL A 27 12.32 18.42 -10.18
N ILE A 28 12.37 17.10 -10.33
CA ILE A 28 13.25 16.39 -11.26
C ILE A 28 12.40 15.99 -12.48
N LEU A 29 12.98 16.13 -13.68
CA LEU A 29 12.32 15.80 -14.94
C LEU A 29 12.95 14.55 -15.57
N ALA A 30 12.11 13.70 -16.13
CA ALA A 30 12.50 12.59 -16.99
C ALA A 30 11.62 12.58 -18.25
N HIS A 31 12.20 12.33 -19.40
CA HIS A 31 11.51 12.40 -20.70
C HIS A 31 11.18 11.01 -21.27
N ASP A 32 11.60 9.95 -20.61
CA ASP A 32 11.33 8.56 -20.97
C ASP A 32 11.46 7.65 -19.74
N GLY A 33 11.06 6.39 -19.88
CA GLY A 33 11.07 5.44 -18.79
C GLY A 33 12.47 5.09 -18.27
N LYS A 34 13.50 5.08 -19.11
CA LYS A 34 14.90 4.83 -18.67
C LYS A 34 15.42 5.98 -17.85
N ALA A 35 15.19 7.22 -18.29
CA ALA A 35 15.54 8.42 -17.55
C ALA A 35 14.80 8.49 -16.21
N ALA A 36 13.51 8.10 -16.19
CA ALA A 36 12.70 8.05 -14.98
C ALA A 36 13.28 7.06 -13.96
N LEU A 37 13.65 5.85 -14.40
CA LEU A 37 14.23 4.84 -13.53
C LEU A 37 15.61 5.28 -12.99
N ALA A 38 16.48 5.83 -13.85
CA ALA A 38 17.77 6.36 -13.45
C ALA A 38 17.64 7.50 -12.43
N ALA A 39 16.73 8.45 -12.69
CA ALA A 39 16.48 9.57 -11.78
C ALA A 39 15.88 9.12 -10.44
N ALA A 40 15.02 8.10 -10.44
CA ALA A 40 14.48 7.53 -9.21
C ALA A 40 15.58 6.92 -8.33
N ILE A 41 16.55 6.23 -8.93
CA ILE A 41 17.71 5.64 -8.24
C ILE A 41 18.65 6.72 -7.72
N GLU A 42 19.00 7.70 -8.56
CA GLU A 42 20.00 8.72 -8.22
C GLU A 42 19.51 9.72 -7.18
N HIS A 43 18.26 10.14 -7.30
CA HIS A 43 17.75 11.29 -6.54
C HIS A 43 16.83 10.93 -5.38
N HIS A 44 16.39 9.68 -5.25
CA HIS A 44 15.48 9.20 -4.20
C HIS A 44 14.30 10.15 -3.97
N PRO A 45 13.39 10.33 -4.96
CA PRO A 45 12.27 11.24 -4.85
C PRO A 45 11.28 10.81 -3.74
N ASP A 46 10.56 11.77 -3.19
CA ASP A 46 9.51 11.51 -2.19
C ASP A 46 8.18 11.05 -2.86
N VAL A 47 7.98 11.42 -4.13
CA VAL A 47 6.83 11.02 -4.97
C VAL A 47 7.30 10.95 -6.43
N ILE A 48 6.81 9.97 -7.18
CA ILE A 48 6.95 9.86 -8.63
C ILE A 48 5.60 10.16 -9.27
N VAL A 49 5.56 11.08 -10.22
CA VAL A 49 4.43 11.34 -11.12
C VAL A 49 4.83 10.79 -12.49
N LEU A 50 4.09 9.81 -13.01
CA LEU A 50 4.53 8.96 -14.10
C LEU A 50 3.47 8.84 -15.19
N ASP A 51 3.83 9.15 -16.43
CA ASP A 51 3.00 8.77 -17.57
C ASP A 51 3.21 7.31 -17.97
N LEU A 52 2.16 6.66 -18.47
CA LEU A 52 2.23 5.28 -18.98
C LEU A 52 2.68 5.21 -20.44
N GLY A 53 2.42 6.28 -21.21
CA GLY A 53 2.58 6.31 -22.66
C GLY A 53 4.01 6.60 -23.16
N MET A 54 5.01 6.54 -22.29
CA MET A 54 6.39 6.89 -22.65
C MET A 54 7.02 5.90 -23.63
N PRO A 55 7.88 6.38 -24.55
CA PRO A 55 8.59 5.53 -25.50
C PRO A 55 9.67 4.69 -24.82
N GLY A 56 9.95 3.53 -25.38
CA GLY A 56 10.99 2.60 -24.90
C GLY A 56 10.49 1.79 -23.70
N LEU A 57 10.93 2.13 -22.50
CA LEU A 57 10.46 1.52 -21.27
C LEU A 57 9.10 2.14 -20.89
N THR A 58 8.06 1.34 -20.90
CA THR A 58 6.69 1.78 -20.59
C THR A 58 6.54 2.19 -19.12
N GLY A 59 5.53 3.00 -18.80
CA GLY A 59 5.29 3.38 -17.41
C GLY A 59 5.00 2.18 -16.50
N ILE A 60 4.35 1.12 -17.01
CA ILE A 60 4.12 -0.12 -16.24
C ILE A 60 5.46 -0.78 -15.88
N GLU A 61 6.34 -0.96 -16.84
CA GLU A 61 7.67 -1.54 -16.60
C GLU A 61 8.50 -0.69 -15.61
N VAL A 62 8.36 0.64 -15.66
CA VAL A 62 8.98 1.54 -14.67
C VAL A 62 8.42 1.30 -13.27
N ILE A 63 7.09 1.16 -13.14
CA ILE A 63 6.44 0.86 -11.85
C ILE A 63 6.98 -0.45 -11.27
N GLU A 64 6.96 -1.52 -12.05
CA GLU A 64 7.44 -2.85 -11.64
C GLU A 64 8.92 -2.81 -11.23
N ALA A 65 9.77 -2.15 -12.03
CA ALA A 65 11.19 -1.99 -11.73
C ALA A 65 11.41 -1.22 -10.43
N VAL A 66 10.73 -0.08 -10.21
CA VAL A 66 10.82 0.69 -8.97
C VAL A 66 10.34 -0.12 -7.78
N ARG A 67 9.25 -0.86 -7.91
CA ARG A 67 8.71 -1.71 -6.84
C ARG A 67 9.64 -2.87 -6.45
N GLY A 68 10.57 -3.24 -7.32
CA GLY A 68 11.62 -4.21 -7.00
C GLY A 68 12.52 -3.78 -5.83
N TRP A 69 12.66 -2.46 -5.57
CA TRP A 69 13.61 -1.92 -4.59
C TRP A 69 13.08 -0.72 -3.77
N SER A 70 11.94 -0.11 -4.11
CA SER A 70 11.42 1.09 -3.45
C SER A 70 9.91 1.04 -3.24
N ALA A 71 9.47 1.60 -2.10
CA ALA A 71 8.06 1.85 -1.77
C ALA A 71 7.69 3.34 -1.99
N VAL A 72 8.46 4.10 -2.77
CA VAL A 72 8.15 5.50 -3.07
C VAL A 72 6.74 5.60 -3.69
N PRO A 73 5.89 6.54 -3.24
CA PRO A 73 4.57 6.73 -3.83
C PRO A 73 4.65 7.04 -5.33
N ILE A 74 3.86 6.34 -6.14
CA ILE A 74 3.77 6.53 -7.59
C ILE A 74 2.35 6.95 -7.94
N LEU A 75 2.22 8.16 -8.50
CA LEU A 75 1.00 8.70 -9.08
C LEU A 75 1.07 8.57 -10.59
N VAL A 76 0.22 7.74 -11.17
CA VAL A 76 0.11 7.63 -12.62
C VAL A 76 -0.73 8.77 -13.17
N VAL A 77 -0.27 9.37 -14.28
CA VAL A 77 -0.95 10.44 -15.02
C VAL A 77 -0.99 10.05 -16.48
N SER A 78 -2.13 9.61 -17.00
CA SER A 78 -2.19 9.04 -18.36
C SER A 78 -3.42 9.48 -19.14
N GLY A 79 -3.28 9.59 -20.46
CA GLY A 79 -4.40 9.80 -21.39
C GLY A 79 -5.24 8.53 -21.64
N ARG A 80 -4.81 7.39 -21.12
CA ARG A 80 -5.57 6.14 -21.23
C ARG A 80 -6.75 6.19 -20.26
N THR A 81 -7.95 6.01 -20.78
CA THR A 81 -9.20 6.17 -20.02
C THR A 81 -9.89 4.85 -19.72
N GLU A 82 -9.44 3.76 -20.34
CA GLU A 82 -10.01 2.45 -20.17
C GLU A 82 -9.86 1.97 -18.70
N SER A 83 -10.89 1.31 -18.19
CA SER A 83 -10.89 0.84 -16.81
C SER A 83 -9.77 -0.17 -16.54
N TRP A 84 -9.43 -1.00 -17.52
CA TRP A 84 -8.40 -2.01 -17.41
C TRP A 84 -6.98 -1.43 -17.34
N ASP A 85 -6.67 -0.34 -18.08
CA ASP A 85 -5.37 0.35 -17.96
C ASP A 85 -5.11 0.86 -16.53
N LYS A 86 -6.17 1.36 -15.89
CA LYS A 86 -6.11 1.82 -14.52
C LYS A 86 -5.87 0.66 -13.55
N VAL A 87 -6.57 -0.46 -13.76
CA VAL A 87 -6.38 -1.67 -12.94
C VAL A 87 -4.97 -2.21 -13.12
N GLU A 88 -4.47 -2.32 -14.35
CA GLU A 88 -3.12 -2.79 -14.66
C GLU A 88 -2.04 -1.94 -13.95
N ALA A 89 -2.16 -0.61 -14.01
CA ALA A 89 -1.21 0.28 -13.35
C ALA A 89 -1.22 0.13 -11.82
N LEU A 90 -2.41 -0.01 -11.23
CA LEU A 90 -2.55 -0.20 -9.78
C LEU A 90 -2.04 -1.58 -9.35
N ASP A 91 -2.29 -2.62 -10.12
CA ASP A 91 -1.81 -3.99 -9.87
C ASP A 91 -0.28 -4.08 -10.04
N ALA A 92 0.30 -3.36 -11.01
CA ALA A 92 1.75 -3.22 -11.16
C ALA A 92 2.39 -2.47 -9.98
N GLY A 93 1.61 -1.69 -9.22
CA GLY A 93 2.09 -1.05 -8.03
C GLY A 93 1.96 0.46 -7.93
N ALA A 94 1.24 1.11 -8.82
CA ALA A 94 0.89 2.51 -8.64
C ALA A 94 0.03 2.70 -7.39
N ASP A 95 0.20 3.83 -6.71
CA ASP A 95 -0.56 4.18 -5.50
C ASP A 95 -1.84 4.95 -5.82
N ASP A 96 -1.87 5.69 -6.93
CA ASP A 96 -3.05 6.42 -7.42
C ASP A 96 -2.95 6.68 -8.93
N TYR A 97 -4.06 7.07 -9.55
CA TYR A 97 -4.17 7.27 -10.99
C TYR A 97 -5.00 8.51 -11.32
N VAL A 98 -4.52 9.32 -12.25
CA VAL A 98 -5.21 10.51 -12.78
C VAL A 98 -5.28 10.42 -14.31
N THR A 99 -6.47 10.64 -14.85
CA THR A 99 -6.66 10.68 -16.32
C THR A 99 -6.40 12.07 -16.88
N LYS A 100 -5.67 12.16 -17.99
CA LYS A 100 -5.54 13.39 -18.80
C LYS A 100 -6.85 13.61 -19.62
N PRO A 101 -7.38 14.85 -19.71
CA PRO A 101 -6.90 16.07 -19.07
C PRO A 101 -7.31 16.18 -17.59
N PHE A 102 -6.47 16.76 -16.77
CA PHE A 102 -6.69 16.94 -15.33
C PHE A 102 -6.50 18.40 -14.91
N ALA A 103 -7.15 18.79 -13.81
CA ALA A 103 -6.90 20.09 -13.20
C ALA A 103 -5.61 20.07 -12.35
N ALA A 104 -4.83 21.14 -12.40
CA ALA A 104 -3.60 21.25 -11.61
C ALA A 104 -3.86 21.08 -10.11
N ASP A 105 -4.98 21.58 -9.59
CA ASP A 105 -5.35 21.47 -8.19
C ASP A 105 -5.72 20.02 -7.80
N GLU A 106 -6.28 19.23 -8.72
CA GLU A 106 -6.53 17.79 -8.52
C GLU A 106 -5.21 17.05 -8.36
N LEU A 107 -4.27 17.23 -9.31
CA LEU A 107 -2.95 16.61 -9.24
C LEU A 107 -2.24 16.95 -7.92
N LEU A 108 -2.26 18.21 -7.53
CA LEU A 108 -1.65 18.67 -6.28
C LEU A 108 -2.32 18.09 -5.04
N ALA A 109 -3.64 17.93 -5.05
CA ALA A 109 -4.37 17.31 -3.95
C ALA A 109 -3.94 15.83 -3.79
N ARG A 110 -3.79 15.11 -4.90
CA ARG A 110 -3.32 13.71 -4.90
C ARG A 110 -1.86 13.58 -4.48
N ILE A 111 -0.98 14.44 -4.97
CA ILE A 111 0.42 14.49 -4.53
C ILE A 111 0.49 14.73 -3.01
N ARG A 112 -0.28 15.70 -2.48
CA ARG A 112 -0.37 15.93 -1.03
C ARG A 112 -0.94 14.74 -0.28
N ALA A 113 -1.91 14.03 -0.84
CA ALA A 113 -2.48 12.84 -0.22
C ALA A 113 -1.47 11.68 -0.16
N LEU A 114 -0.68 11.51 -1.21
CA LEU A 114 0.39 10.50 -1.28
C LEU A 114 1.59 10.86 -0.40
N SER A 115 1.91 12.15 -0.29
CA SER A 115 3.04 12.64 0.53
C SER A 115 2.69 12.81 2.00
N ARG A 116 1.39 12.84 2.35
CA ARG A 116 0.99 12.78 3.74
C ARG A 116 1.33 11.39 4.28
N ARG A 117 2.51 11.28 4.87
CA ARG A 117 2.72 10.30 5.93
C ARG A 117 1.73 10.71 7.02
N THR A 118 0.57 10.11 7.03
CA THR A 118 -0.43 10.40 8.05
C THR A 118 0.15 9.93 9.38
N PRO A 119 0.42 10.83 10.34
CA PRO A 119 0.53 10.42 11.71
C PRO A 119 -0.91 10.13 12.15
N ALA A 120 -1.33 8.89 12.07
CA ALA A 120 -2.63 8.47 12.59
C ALA A 120 -2.40 7.80 13.93
N ALA A 121 -2.87 8.47 14.96
CA ALA A 121 -3.33 8.00 16.26
C ALA A 121 -2.98 6.53 16.62
N THR A 122 -1.80 6.31 17.01
CA THR A 122 -1.06 5.48 17.97
C THR A 122 0.39 5.46 17.49
N ASP A 123 1.23 6.24 18.16
CA ASP A 123 2.60 6.60 17.75
C ASP A 123 3.64 5.48 17.91
N GLU A 124 3.36 4.31 17.40
CA GLU A 124 4.44 3.35 17.14
C GLU A 124 4.48 3.03 15.65
N PRO A 125 5.50 3.55 14.91
CA PRO A 125 5.64 3.29 13.48
C PRO A 125 5.87 1.81 13.17
N THR A 126 6.22 1.04 14.20
CA THR A 126 6.56 -0.37 14.10
C THR A 126 5.59 -1.22 14.92
N THR A 127 4.99 -2.21 14.30
CA THR A 127 4.15 -3.22 14.97
C THR A 127 4.81 -4.58 14.85
N SER A 128 4.97 -5.26 15.99
CA SER A 128 5.52 -6.62 16.02
C SER A 128 4.44 -7.62 16.44
N PHE A 129 4.46 -8.80 15.82
CA PHE A 129 3.63 -9.94 16.18
C PHE A 129 4.30 -11.24 15.72
N ALA A 130 4.26 -12.28 16.53
CA ALA A 130 5.03 -13.51 16.32
C ALA A 130 6.50 -13.18 15.93
N ASP A 131 6.95 -13.67 14.77
CA ASP A 131 8.28 -13.42 14.20
C ASP A 131 8.30 -12.30 13.15
N VAL A 132 7.20 -11.53 13.04
CA VAL A 132 7.00 -10.46 12.04
C VAL A 132 7.14 -9.08 12.65
N VAL A 133 7.85 -8.21 11.95
CA VAL A 133 7.94 -6.77 12.24
C VAL A 133 7.44 -6.00 11.02
N VAL A 134 6.44 -5.15 11.24
CA VAL A 134 5.86 -4.26 10.23
C VAL A 134 6.25 -2.83 10.55
N ASP A 135 7.03 -2.19 9.71
CA ASP A 135 7.32 -0.76 9.77
C ASP A 135 6.45 -0.02 8.75
N LEU A 136 5.43 0.66 9.25
CA LEU A 136 4.49 1.43 8.43
C LEU A 136 5.13 2.69 7.85
N SER A 137 6.21 3.21 8.47
CA SER A 137 6.87 4.44 8.02
C SER A 137 7.75 4.20 6.81
N SER A 138 8.52 3.10 6.83
CA SER A 138 9.41 2.70 5.74
C SER A 138 8.73 1.77 4.72
N ARG A 139 7.49 1.36 4.99
CA ARG A 139 6.74 0.34 4.22
C ARG A 139 7.52 -0.97 4.09
N GLN A 140 8.11 -1.41 5.17
CA GLN A 140 8.87 -2.66 5.21
C GLN A 140 8.21 -3.68 6.13
N VAL A 141 8.31 -4.93 5.74
CA VAL A 141 7.92 -6.08 6.56
C VAL A 141 9.09 -7.04 6.61
N THR A 142 9.44 -7.46 7.80
CA THR A 142 10.41 -8.54 8.01
C THR A 142 9.76 -9.69 8.77
N ARG A 143 10.19 -10.91 8.49
CA ARG A 143 9.81 -12.12 9.23
C ARG A 143 11.06 -12.88 9.60
N ALA A 144 11.24 -13.20 10.87
CA ALA A 144 12.47 -13.78 11.41
C ALA A 144 13.74 -13.01 10.96
N GLY A 145 13.66 -11.67 10.86
CA GLY A 145 14.74 -10.81 10.40
C GLY A 145 14.94 -10.74 8.87
N HIS A 146 14.20 -11.52 8.08
CA HIS A 146 14.30 -11.51 6.62
C HIS A 146 13.20 -10.64 5.98
N PRO A 147 13.51 -9.84 4.93
CA PRO A 147 12.50 -9.03 4.25
C PRO A 147 11.42 -9.89 3.60
N VAL A 148 10.16 -9.50 3.81
CA VAL A 148 8.98 -10.11 3.16
C VAL A 148 8.45 -9.16 2.11
N ARG A 149 8.40 -9.61 0.85
CA ARG A 149 7.84 -8.82 -0.25
C ARG A 149 6.31 -8.93 -0.25
N LEU A 150 5.65 -7.78 -0.12
CA LEU A 150 4.22 -7.63 -0.30
C LEU A 150 3.94 -6.90 -1.60
N THR A 151 2.88 -7.31 -2.29
CA THR A 151 2.33 -6.53 -3.39
C THR A 151 1.67 -5.25 -2.84
N PRO A 152 1.46 -4.21 -3.65
CA PRO A 152 0.81 -2.98 -3.20
C PRO A 152 -0.57 -3.22 -2.58
N THR A 153 -1.35 -4.13 -3.15
CA THR A 153 -2.68 -4.49 -2.62
C THR A 153 -2.58 -5.21 -1.27
N GLU A 154 -1.65 -6.15 -1.14
CA GLU A 154 -1.37 -6.80 0.15
C GLU A 154 -0.90 -5.78 1.19
N TRP A 155 -0.04 -4.83 0.78
CA TRP A 155 0.43 -3.77 1.67
C TRP A 155 -0.72 -2.88 2.13
N LYS A 156 -1.58 -2.38 1.23
CA LYS A 156 -2.75 -1.56 1.59
C LYS A 156 -3.66 -2.30 2.59
N MET A 157 -3.91 -3.58 2.34
CA MET A 157 -4.72 -4.40 3.24
C MET A 157 -4.05 -4.58 4.60
N LEU A 158 -2.74 -4.89 4.65
CA LEU A 158 -1.96 -5.02 5.87
C LEU A 158 -1.98 -3.70 6.66
N GLU A 159 -1.63 -2.60 6.03
CA GLU A 159 -1.59 -1.27 6.64
C GLU A 159 -2.94 -0.91 7.26
N ARG A 160 -4.04 -1.17 6.54
CA ARG A 160 -5.38 -0.88 7.07
C ARG A 160 -5.72 -1.70 8.29
N LEU A 161 -5.40 -2.98 8.28
CA LEU A 161 -5.64 -3.89 9.40
C LEU A 161 -4.76 -3.53 10.61
N VAL A 162 -3.48 -3.26 10.40
CA VAL A 162 -2.53 -2.90 11.46
C VAL A 162 -2.89 -1.56 12.11
N ARG A 163 -3.28 -0.54 11.31
CA ARG A 163 -3.74 0.76 11.84
C ARG A 163 -5.03 0.67 12.66
N ASN A 164 -5.83 -0.38 12.42
CA ASN A 164 -7.05 -0.67 13.19
C ASN A 164 -6.85 -1.85 14.15
N ARG A 165 -5.64 -2.01 14.69
CA ARG A 165 -5.29 -3.08 15.63
C ARG A 165 -6.38 -3.28 16.70
N GLY A 166 -6.82 -4.51 16.89
CA GLY A 166 -7.85 -4.90 17.84
C GLY A 166 -9.29 -4.55 17.43
N ARG A 167 -9.49 -3.79 16.36
CA ARG A 167 -10.82 -3.37 15.88
C ARG A 167 -11.25 -4.18 14.66
N LEU A 168 -12.55 -4.37 14.52
CA LEU A 168 -13.14 -4.95 13.33
C LEU A 168 -13.04 -3.95 12.16
N VAL A 169 -12.47 -4.39 11.03
CA VAL A 169 -12.54 -3.68 9.76
C VAL A 169 -13.52 -4.41 8.85
N THR A 170 -14.58 -3.73 8.45
CA THR A 170 -15.65 -4.36 7.67
C THR A 170 -15.17 -4.70 6.25
N ARG A 171 -15.86 -5.66 5.61
CA ARG A 171 -15.57 -6.02 4.21
C ARG A 171 -15.72 -4.82 3.28
N GLU A 172 -16.79 -4.05 3.46
CA GLU A 172 -17.08 -2.86 2.68
C GLU A 172 -15.96 -1.81 2.82
N THR A 173 -15.51 -1.56 4.05
CA THR A 173 -14.39 -0.64 4.31
C THR A 173 -13.12 -1.09 3.60
N LEU A 174 -12.76 -2.39 3.69
CA LEU A 174 -11.57 -2.91 3.02
C LEU A 174 -11.69 -2.83 1.50
N LEU A 175 -12.84 -3.22 0.93
CA LEU A 175 -13.06 -3.13 -0.51
C LEU A 175 -12.95 -1.70 -1.01
N THR A 176 -13.63 -0.77 -0.35
CA THR A 176 -13.66 0.64 -0.74
C THR A 176 -12.27 1.28 -0.65
N GLU A 177 -11.51 1.00 0.40
CA GLU A 177 -10.22 1.66 0.64
C GLU A 177 -9.06 1.02 -0.12
N VAL A 178 -9.12 -0.29 -0.40
CA VAL A 178 -8.07 -1.00 -1.11
C VAL A 178 -8.29 -0.94 -2.63
N TRP A 179 -9.54 -1.11 -3.10
CA TRP A 179 -9.87 -1.18 -4.53
C TRP A 179 -10.74 -0.04 -5.05
N GLY A 180 -11.38 0.74 -4.18
CA GLY A 180 -12.28 1.83 -4.56
C GLY A 180 -13.77 1.48 -4.44
N ALA A 181 -14.62 2.51 -4.41
CA ALA A 181 -16.05 2.37 -4.11
C ALA A 181 -16.84 1.51 -5.11
N GLN A 182 -16.32 1.30 -6.32
CA GLN A 182 -16.97 0.48 -7.36
C GLN A 182 -16.88 -1.04 -7.11
N TYR A 183 -16.02 -1.49 -6.18
CA TYR A 183 -15.77 -2.92 -5.92
C TYR A 183 -16.45 -3.47 -4.67
N THR A 184 -17.43 -2.77 -4.13
CA THR A 184 -18.08 -3.10 -2.83
C THR A 184 -18.77 -4.47 -2.79
N THR A 185 -19.05 -5.10 -3.93
CA THR A 185 -19.78 -6.38 -4.01
C THR A 185 -18.88 -7.61 -4.18
N ASP A 186 -17.61 -7.45 -4.55
CA ASP A 186 -16.75 -8.59 -4.89
C ASP A 186 -15.90 -9.07 -3.70
N THR A 187 -16.54 -9.84 -2.82
CA THR A 187 -15.89 -10.37 -1.61
C THR A 187 -14.86 -11.49 -1.88
N GLY A 188 -14.79 -12.01 -3.11
CA GLY A 188 -13.85 -13.06 -3.50
C GLY A 188 -12.40 -12.61 -3.40
N TYR A 189 -12.12 -11.39 -3.85
CA TYR A 189 -10.77 -10.81 -3.82
C TYR A 189 -10.25 -10.64 -2.39
N LEU A 190 -11.06 -10.17 -1.44
CA LEU A 190 -10.64 -10.04 -0.05
C LEU A 190 -10.14 -11.34 0.56
N ARG A 191 -10.84 -12.44 0.30
CA ARG A 191 -10.43 -13.77 0.81
C ARG A 191 -9.10 -14.21 0.23
N LEU A 192 -8.88 -13.97 -1.07
CA LEU A 192 -7.65 -14.31 -1.76
C LEU A 192 -6.46 -13.55 -1.15
N TYR A 193 -6.56 -12.22 -1.06
CA TYR A 193 -5.47 -11.39 -0.55
C TYR A 193 -5.21 -11.63 0.94
N LEU A 194 -6.25 -11.88 1.73
CA LEU A 194 -6.06 -12.24 3.13
C LEU A 194 -5.37 -13.60 3.28
N ALA A 195 -5.70 -14.57 2.42
CA ALA A 195 -5.01 -15.86 2.38
C ALA A 195 -3.52 -15.69 2.01
N GLN A 196 -3.20 -14.79 1.07
CA GLN A 196 -1.82 -14.46 0.71
C GLN A 196 -1.06 -13.79 1.88
N LEU A 197 -1.68 -12.83 2.57
CA LEU A 197 -1.10 -12.22 3.75
C LEU A 197 -0.83 -13.25 4.85
N ARG A 198 -1.79 -14.12 5.14
CA ARG A 198 -1.63 -15.20 6.12
C ARG A 198 -0.48 -16.12 5.74
N LYS A 199 -0.39 -16.53 4.47
CA LYS A 199 0.71 -17.37 3.98
C LYS A 199 2.09 -16.75 4.22
N LYS A 200 2.19 -15.43 4.11
CA LYS A 200 3.44 -14.70 4.26
C LYS A 200 3.76 -14.35 5.72
N LEU A 201 2.74 -14.05 6.53
CA LEU A 201 2.91 -13.37 7.82
C LEU A 201 2.42 -14.17 9.03
N GLU A 202 1.57 -15.18 8.86
CA GLU A 202 1.14 -16.04 9.97
C GLU A 202 2.11 -17.20 10.19
N PRO A 203 2.38 -17.59 11.43
CA PRO A 203 3.13 -18.81 11.71
C PRO A 203 2.45 -20.05 11.12
N GLU A 204 1.11 -20.11 11.25
CA GLU A 204 0.27 -21.19 10.75
C GLU A 204 -0.91 -20.63 9.94
N PRO A 205 -0.79 -20.50 8.60
CA PRO A 205 -1.80 -19.85 7.77
C PRO A 205 -3.21 -20.46 7.83
N ALA A 206 -3.29 -21.76 8.10
CA ALA A 206 -4.56 -22.49 8.24
C ALA A 206 -5.28 -22.18 9.56
N HIS A 207 -4.53 -21.84 10.62
CA HIS A 207 -5.03 -21.48 11.95
C HIS A 207 -4.52 -20.07 12.33
N PRO A 208 -5.01 -19.02 11.66
CA PRO A 208 -4.49 -17.66 11.83
C PRO A 208 -4.77 -17.16 13.25
N ARG A 209 -3.74 -16.57 13.87
CA ARG A 209 -3.82 -16.00 15.21
C ARG A 209 -3.83 -14.48 15.20
N HIS A 210 -3.33 -13.88 14.12
CA HIS A 210 -3.19 -12.43 14.00
C HIS A 210 -4.19 -11.81 13.03
N PHE A 211 -4.43 -12.44 11.87
CA PHE A 211 -5.38 -11.97 10.87
C PHE A 211 -6.69 -12.77 10.96
N LEU A 212 -7.54 -12.39 11.90
CA LEU A 212 -8.77 -13.11 12.21
C LEU A 212 -9.90 -12.81 11.21
N THR A 213 -10.76 -13.79 10.95
CA THR A 213 -11.98 -13.61 10.17
C THR A 213 -13.17 -13.53 11.12
N GLU A 214 -13.89 -12.40 11.09
CA GLU A 214 -15.18 -12.25 11.78
C GLU A 214 -16.29 -12.62 10.80
N ALA A 215 -16.90 -13.76 11.04
CA ALA A 215 -17.88 -14.33 10.11
C ALA A 215 -19.00 -13.34 9.75
N GLY A 216 -19.23 -13.14 8.46
CA GLY A 216 -20.23 -12.20 7.95
C GLY A 216 -19.85 -10.72 8.02
N MET A 217 -18.95 -10.29 8.91
CA MET A 217 -18.68 -8.88 9.20
C MET A 217 -17.42 -8.34 8.53
N GLY A 218 -16.27 -9.03 8.67
CA GLY A 218 -15.00 -8.50 8.15
C GLY A 218 -13.79 -9.21 8.74
N TYR A 219 -12.76 -8.44 9.02
CA TYR A 219 -11.47 -8.95 9.49
C TYR A 219 -10.93 -8.10 10.63
N ARG A 220 -10.14 -8.72 11.49
CA ARG A 220 -9.50 -8.08 12.63
C ARG A 220 -8.02 -8.48 12.69
N PHE A 221 -7.16 -7.51 12.93
CA PHE A 221 -5.75 -7.77 13.23
C PHE A 221 -5.52 -7.67 14.74
N VAL A 222 -4.84 -8.67 15.30
CA VAL A 222 -4.38 -8.67 16.70
C VAL A 222 -2.87 -8.96 16.73
N ALA A 223 -2.11 -8.13 17.42
CA ALA A 223 -0.66 -8.34 17.53
C ALA A 223 -0.30 -9.39 18.56
N GLU A 224 -1.05 -9.46 19.67
CA GLU A 224 -0.92 -10.51 20.67
C GLU A 224 -2.16 -11.39 20.61
N PRO A 225 -2.01 -12.71 20.45
CA PRO A 225 -3.15 -13.60 20.53
C PRO A 225 -3.74 -13.52 21.95
N THR A 226 -5.05 -13.31 22.03
CA THR A 226 -5.75 -13.38 23.32
C THR A 226 -5.55 -14.78 23.88
N THR A 227 -4.74 -14.91 24.91
CA THR A 227 -4.66 -16.13 25.72
C THR A 227 -6.01 -16.21 26.44
N GLU A 228 -6.92 -17.08 25.99
CA GLU A 228 -8.03 -17.46 26.84
C GLU A 228 -7.46 -18.03 28.12
N PRO A 229 -7.89 -17.59 29.31
CA PRO A 229 -7.45 -18.20 30.54
C PRO A 229 -7.96 -19.66 30.53
N THR A 230 -7.02 -20.58 30.44
CA THR A 230 -7.29 -22.00 30.65
C THR A 230 -7.88 -22.13 32.06
N THR A 231 -9.18 -22.29 32.15
CA THR A 231 -9.85 -22.67 33.40
C THR A 231 -9.33 -24.07 33.77
N THR A 232 -8.29 -24.09 34.55
CA THR A 232 -7.86 -25.30 35.23
C THR A 232 -8.89 -25.62 36.30
N SER A 233 -9.87 -26.42 35.95
CA SER A 233 -10.72 -27.08 36.92
C SER A 233 -9.86 -28.06 37.71
N THR A 234 -9.47 -27.63 38.88
CA THR A 234 -8.93 -28.51 39.92
C THR A 234 -10.03 -29.49 40.31
N PRO A 235 -9.82 -30.80 40.21
CA PRO A 235 -10.74 -31.72 40.84
C PRO A 235 -10.48 -31.67 42.34
N ASP A 236 -11.45 -31.16 43.04
CA ASP A 236 -11.54 -31.21 44.52
C ASP A 236 -11.71 -32.66 44.93
N GLY A 237 -10.61 -33.25 45.38
CA GLY A 237 -10.58 -34.61 45.96
C GLY A 237 -10.70 -34.48 47.43
N THR A 238 -11.91 -34.60 47.97
CA THR A 238 -12.18 -34.79 49.40
C THR A 238 -12.02 -36.32 49.70
N PRO A 239 -11.13 -36.72 50.60
CA PRO A 239 -11.22 -38.05 51.19
C PRO A 239 -12.14 -38.02 52.37
N SER A 240 -13.22 -38.75 52.29
CA SER A 240 -14.04 -39.13 53.49
C SER A 240 -13.52 -40.41 54.05
N GLU A 241 -13.47 -40.43 55.34
CA GLU A 241 -13.22 -41.56 56.25
C GLU A 241 -13.98 -42.84 55.92
#